data_fdcc48a9254f233f2227df13face26e9
#
_entry.id   fdcc48a9254f233f2227df13face26e9
#
_cell.length_a   1.000
_cell.length_b   1.000
_cell.length_c   1.000
_cell.angle_alpha   90.00
_cell.angle_beta   90.00
_cell.angle_gamma   90.00
#
_symmetry.space_group_name_H-M   'P 1'
#
loop_
_entity.id
_entity.type
_entity.pdbx_description
1 polymer ?
#
loop_
_entity_poly.entity_id
_entity_poly.type
_entity_poly.pdbx_seq_one_letter_code
_entity_poly.pdbx_strand_id
1 'polypeptide(L)'
;MTDNGGNLMCLDLNTLQLVWVQDTLDDSNSTPVLEIEKGHLYLYVSTSFRLGWRSYDTATVPVWKIDAETGEIVWHTDYECTTDDGVSGGVQSTIACGKNSLADYIYVTVAKTSDNASGVLACLRKSDGSKAWEDSSSYAWSSPVCVYNK
;
A
#
# COMPACT_ATOMS: atom_id res chain seq x y z
N MET A 1 7.59 -11.01 1.00
CA MET A 1 8.38 -10.06 1.84
C MET A 1 8.70 -8.81 1.04
N THR A 2 8.88 -7.68 1.71
CA THR A 2 9.38 -6.44 1.11
C THR A 2 10.77 -6.14 1.64
N ASP A 3 11.55 -5.35 0.90
CA ASP A 3 12.85 -4.86 1.33
C ASP A 3 12.95 -3.33 1.22
N ASN A 4 14.09 -2.78 1.64
CA ASN A 4 14.36 -1.35 1.55
C ASN A 4 14.85 -0.92 0.15
N GLY A 5 15.02 -1.86 -0.76
CA GLY A 5 15.40 -1.61 -2.15
C GLY A 5 14.22 -1.44 -3.09
N GLY A 6 12.99 -1.45 -2.56
CA GLY A 6 11.77 -1.34 -3.37
C GLY A 6 11.35 -2.64 -4.03
N ASN A 7 11.69 -3.79 -3.44
CA ASN A 7 11.26 -5.07 -3.97
C ASN A 7 10.21 -5.72 -3.07
N LEU A 8 9.15 -6.20 -3.70
CA LEU A 8 8.21 -7.15 -3.11
C LEU A 8 8.50 -8.53 -3.70
N MET A 9 8.84 -9.48 -2.84
CA MET A 9 9.28 -10.81 -3.27
C MET A 9 8.40 -11.91 -2.70
N CYS A 10 8.08 -12.90 -3.52
CA CYS A 10 7.54 -14.19 -3.11
C CYS A 10 8.63 -15.24 -3.16
N LEU A 11 8.81 -15.98 -2.06
CA LEU A 11 9.78 -17.04 -1.94
C LEU A 11 9.08 -18.36 -1.61
N ASP A 12 9.50 -19.45 -2.23
CA ASP A 12 9.11 -20.79 -1.81
C ASP A 12 9.81 -21.11 -0.46
N LEU A 13 9.02 -21.40 0.57
CA LEU A 13 9.55 -21.61 1.92
C LEU A 13 10.32 -22.92 2.10
N ASN A 14 10.16 -23.90 1.21
CA ASN A 14 10.86 -25.17 1.28
C ASN A 14 12.23 -25.09 0.61
N THR A 15 12.31 -24.34 -0.49
CA THR A 15 13.53 -24.26 -1.32
C THR A 15 14.26 -22.93 -1.16
N LEU A 16 13.60 -21.91 -0.60
CA LEU A 16 14.05 -20.51 -0.51
C LEU A 16 14.32 -19.88 -1.89
N GLN A 17 13.77 -20.46 -2.94
CA GLN A 17 13.89 -19.92 -4.28
C GLN A 17 12.88 -18.79 -4.52
N LEU A 18 13.31 -17.82 -5.30
CA LEU A 18 12.43 -16.74 -5.76
C LEU A 18 11.37 -17.30 -6.70
N VAL A 19 10.09 -17.05 -6.38
CA VAL A 19 8.95 -17.39 -7.22
C VAL A 19 8.64 -16.23 -8.17
N TRP A 20 8.49 -15.02 -7.61
CA TRP A 20 8.32 -13.79 -8.37
C TRP A 20 8.81 -12.57 -7.57
N VAL A 21 9.07 -11.48 -8.28
CA VAL A 21 9.42 -10.18 -7.71
C VAL A 21 8.66 -9.08 -8.42
N GLN A 22 8.18 -8.08 -7.65
CA GLN A 22 7.59 -6.85 -8.12
C GLN A 22 8.38 -5.64 -7.61
N ASP A 23 8.54 -4.64 -8.48
CA ASP A 23 9.11 -3.34 -8.10
C ASP A 23 8.03 -2.53 -7.36
N THR A 24 8.33 -2.11 -6.14
CA THR A 24 7.49 -1.25 -5.30
C THR A 24 8.02 0.17 -5.22
N LEU A 25 8.92 0.56 -6.11
CA LEU A 25 9.47 1.90 -6.34
C LEU A 25 10.41 2.40 -5.24
N ASP A 26 10.06 2.22 -3.99
CA ASP A 26 10.76 2.76 -2.82
C ASP A 26 10.66 1.75 -1.66
N ASP A 27 11.27 2.06 -0.52
CA ASP A 27 11.19 1.18 0.62
C ASP A 27 9.72 0.99 1.09
N SER A 28 9.38 -0.25 1.40
CA SER A 28 8.06 -0.58 1.95
C SER A 28 8.15 -0.72 3.47
N ASN A 29 7.77 0.34 4.18
CA ASN A 29 7.68 0.32 5.64
C ASN A 29 6.38 -0.34 6.14
N SER A 30 5.42 -0.57 5.24
CA SER A 30 4.18 -1.27 5.54
C SER A 30 4.31 -2.77 5.32
N THR A 31 3.67 -3.56 6.18
CA THR A 31 3.60 -5.01 5.97
C THR A 31 2.59 -5.31 4.84
N PRO A 32 2.96 -6.10 3.83
CA PRO A 32 2.01 -6.59 2.84
C PRO A 32 0.89 -7.39 3.52
N VAL A 33 -0.35 -7.14 3.13
CA VAL A 33 -1.52 -7.78 3.71
C VAL A 33 -2.09 -8.81 2.76
N LEU A 34 -2.15 -10.07 3.21
CA LEU A 34 -2.77 -11.18 2.48
C LEU A 34 -4.27 -11.23 2.77
N GLU A 35 -5.06 -11.38 1.71
CA GLU A 35 -6.51 -11.52 1.80
C GLU A 35 -6.99 -12.59 0.81
N ILE A 36 -7.93 -13.43 1.26
CA ILE A 36 -8.60 -14.41 0.39
C ILE A 36 -9.93 -13.83 -0.07
N GLU A 37 -10.08 -13.67 -1.38
CA GLU A 37 -11.30 -13.16 -1.99
C GLU A 37 -11.84 -14.17 -3.00
N LYS A 38 -13.02 -14.74 -2.73
CA LYS A 38 -13.67 -15.74 -3.60
C LYS A 38 -12.75 -16.92 -3.95
N GLY A 39 -11.88 -17.31 -3.02
CA GLY A 39 -10.96 -18.44 -3.19
C GLY A 39 -9.64 -18.11 -3.85
N HIS A 40 -9.39 -16.87 -4.25
CA HIS A 40 -8.11 -16.38 -4.75
C HIS A 40 -7.35 -15.60 -3.67
N LEU A 41 -6.04 -15.68 -3.69
CA LEU A 41 -5.17 -15.02 -2.74
C LEU A 41 -4.61 -13.73 -3.33
N TYR A 42 -4.84 -12.60 -2.66
CA TYR A 42 -4.35 -11.30 -3.06
C TYR A 42 -3.48 -10.67 -1.99
N LEU A 43 -2.57 -9.81 -2.44
CA LEU A 43 -1.75 -8.94 -1.60
C LEU A 43 -2.18 -7.49 -1.77
N TYR A 44 -2.32 -6.79 -0.65
CA TYR A 44 -2.42 -5.34 -0.61
C TYR A 44 -1.13 -4.76 -0.06
N VAL A 45 -0.52 -3.87 -0.80
CA VAL A 45 0.77 -3.26 -0.46
C VAL A 45 0.86 -1.85 -1.04
N SER A 46 1.68 -1.02 -0.45
CA SER A 46 2.05 0.29 -0.96
C SER A 46 3.50 0.59 -0.57
N THR A 47 3.96 1.77 -0.89
CA THR A 47 5.34 2.20 -0.69
C THR A 47 5.40 3.53 0.02
N SER A 48 6.54 3.85 0.61
CA SER A 48 6.89 5.21 1.00
C SER A 48 7.28 6.05 -0.21
N PHE A 49 7.44 7.34 0.00
CA PHE A 49 8.08 8.23 -0.94
C PHE A 49 9.21 8.99 -0.25
N ARG A 50 10.45 8.75 -0.71
CA ARG A 50 11.62 9.45 -0.24
C ARG A 50 12.42 10.02 -1.41
N LEU A 51 12.59 11.34 -1.42
CA LEU A 51 13.29 12.03 -2.48
C LEU A 51 14.74 11.51 -2.62
N GLY A 52 15.12 11.19 -3.86
CA GLY A 52 16.46 10.73 -4.19
C GLY A 52 16.73 9.23 -3.95
N TRP A 53 15.73 8.45 -3.52
CA TRP A 53 15.87 7.01 -3.34
C TRP A 53 15.39 6.21 -4.56
N ARG A 54 14.42 6.74 -5.28
CA ARG A 54 13.91 6.10 -6.50
C ARG A 54 14.84 6.34 -7.68
N SER A 55 14.87 5.38 -8.62
CA SER A 55 15.63 5.47 -9.87
C SER A 55 15.05 6.50 -10.85
N TYR A 56 13.84 6.95 -10.63
CA TYR A 56 13.15 7.98 -11.40
C TYR A 56 12.41 8.94 -10.47
N ASP A 57 12.37 10.20 -10.88
CA ASP A 57 11.79 11.28 -10.08
C ASP A 57 10.28 11.34 -10.32
N THR A 58 9.52 10.67 -9.45
CA THR A 58 8.07 10.75 -9.38
C THR A 58 7.60 10.81 -7.95
N ALA A 59 6.65 11.68 -7.66
CA ALA A 59 5.99 11.80 -6.38
C ALA A 59 4.83 10.80 -6.20
N THR A 60 4.55 9.98 -7.20
CA THR A 60 3.44 9.04 -7.21
C THR A 60 3.70 7.89 -6.24
N VAL A 61 2.71 7.63 -5.40
CA VAL A 61 2.67 6.53 -4.43
C VAL A 61 1.49 5.64 -4.74
N PRO A 62 1.71 4.52 -5.43
CA PRO A 62 0.65 3.58 -5.73
C PRO A 62 0.25 2.74 -4.51
N VAL A 63 -1.04 2.49 -4.37
CA VAL A 63 -1.60 1.41 -3.55
C VAL A 63 -1.96 0.29 -4.49
N TRP A 64 -1.35 -0.88 -4.33
CA TRP A 64 -1.54 -2.02 -5.22
C TRP A 64 -2.40 -3.11 -4.62
N LYS A 65 -3.19 -3.74 -5.48
CA LYS A 65 -3.66 -5.12 -5.32
C LYS A 65 -2.89 -6.00 -6.28
N ILE A 66 -2.28 -7.04 -5.76
CA ILE A 66 -1.41 -7.96 -6.49
C ILE A 66 -1.94 -9.37 -6.33
N ASP A 67 -1.99 -10.14 -7.40
CA ASP A 67 -2.22 -11.58 -7.33
C ASP A 67 -1.04 -12.23 -6.59
N ALA A 68 -1.31 -12.88 -5.47
CA ALA A 68 -0.24 -13.40 -4.61
C ALA A 68 0.45 -14.65 -5.19
N GLU A 69 -0.17 -15.34 -6.13
CA GLU A 69 0.39 -16.53 -6.76
C GLU A 69 1.31 -16.17 -7.92
N THR A 70 0.94 -15.15 -8.71
CA THR A 70 1.66 -14.78 -9.94
C THR A 70 2.55 -13.56 -9.79
N GLY A 71 2.25 -12.68 -8.81
CA GLY A 71 2.89 -11.37 -8.66
C GLY A 71 2.34 -10.30 -9.61
N GLU A 72 1.32 -10.60 -10.42
CA GLU A 72 0.72 -9.65 -11.35
C GLU A 72 -0.10 -8.58 -10.63
N ILE A 73 0.03 -7.32 -11.08
CA ILE A 73 -0.74 -6.20 -10.57
C ILE A 73 -2.18 -6.31 -11.12
N VAL A 74 -3.15 -6.49 -10.21
CA VAL A 74 -4.58 -6.52 -10.55
C VAL A 74 -5.11 -5.12 -10.79
N TRP A 75 -4.78 -4.19 -9.89
CA TRP A 75 -5.04 -2.76 -10.00
C TRP A 75 -4.10 -1.95 -9.11
N HIS A 76 -4.00 -0.66 -9.38
CA HIS A 76 -3.37 0.31 -8.49
C HIS A 76 -4.17 1.61 -8.42
N THR A 77 -4.00 2.34 -7.32
CA THR A 77 -4.56 3.67 -7.12
C THR A 77 -3.46 4.60 -6.66
N ASP A 78 -3.25 5.68 -7.39
CA ASP A 78 -2.11 6.56 -7.22
C ASP A 78 -2.44 7.76 -6.34
N TYR A 79 -1.48 8.10 -5.49
CA TYR A 79 -1.46 9.32 -4.67
C TYR A 79 -0.20 10.11 -4.98
N GLU A 80 -0.33 11.43 -5.16
CA GLU A 80 0.83 12.31 -5.21
C GLU A 80 1.24 12.67 -3.78
N CYS A 81 2.54 12.57 -3.48
CA CYS A 81 3.09 12.85 -2.17
C CYS A 81 4.28 13.80 -2.24
N THR A 82 4.64 14.40 -1.12
CA THR A 82 5.84 15.24 -0.97
C THR A 82 6.76 14.70 0.11
N THR A 83 8.02 15.14 0.11
CA THR A 83 9.04 14.75 1.10
C THR A 83 10.22 15.72 1.09
N ASP A 84 9.95 17.01 1.16
CA ASP A 84 10.99 18.08 1.08
C ASP A 84 11.75 18.32 2.39
N ASP A 85 11.29 17.80 3.51
CA ASP A 85 11.91 17.92 4.84
C ASP A 85 12.80 16.73 5.25
N GLY A 86 13.07 15.81 4.31
CA GLY A 86 13.88 14.62 4.56
C GLY A 86 13.15 13.50 5.32
N VAL A 87 11.86 13.67 5.61
CA VAL A 87 11.00 12.65 6.22
C VAL A 87 10.07 12.08 5.15
N SER A 88 10.07 10.78 4.97
CA SER A 88 9.30 10.12 3.91
C SER A 88 7.82 10.44 3.95
N GLY A 89 7.24 10.69 2.78
CA GLY A 89 5.80 10.68 2.53
C GLY A 89 5.30 9.29 2.15
N GLY A 90 4.09 9.22 1.60
CA GLY A 90 3.49 7.98 1.13
C GLY A 90 2.89 7.12 2.23
N VAL A 91 2.84 5.81 2.00
CA VAL A 91 2.21 4.86 2.92
C VAL A 91 3.27 4.26 3.84
N GLN A 92 3.23 4.65 5.11
CA GLN A 92 4.13 4.20 6.16
C GLN A 92 3.47 3.18 7.10
N SER A 93 2.19 2.89 6.87
CA SER A 93 1.35 2.06 7.72
C SER A 93 0.87 0.81 6.98
N THR A 94 0.50 -0.22 7.74
CA THR A 94 -0.12 -1.42 7.17
C THR A 94 -1.55 -1.10 6.74
N ILE A 95 -1.92 -1.54 5.54
CA ILE A 95 -3.27 -1.42 5.00
C ILE A 95 -4.23 -2.28 5.83
N ALA A 96 -5.38 -1.76 6.18
CA ALA A 96 -6.41 -2.54 6.87
C ALA A 96 -7.44 -3.07 5.87
N CYS A 97 -7.67 -4.39 5.88
CA CYS A 97 -8.75 -5.01 5.12
C CYS A 97 -10.04 -5.01 5.94
N GLY A 98 -11.11 -4.52 5.34
CA GLY A 98 -12.44 -4.55 5.95
C GLY A 98 -12.96 -5.98 6.14
N LYS A 99 -13.81 -6.16 7.14
CA LYS A 99 -14.45 -7.44 7.48
C LYS A 99 -15.97 -7.26 7.58
N ASN A 100 -16.71 -8.34 7.46
CA ASN A 100 -18.18 -8.37 7.56
C ASN A 100 -18.83 -7.39 6.56
N SER A 101 -19.59 -6.41 7.02
CA SER A 101 -20.24 -5.39 6.17
C SER A 101 -19.26 -4.49 5.43
N LEU A 102 -17.99 -4.48 5.82
CA LEU A 102 -16.91 -3.70 5.19
C LEU A 102 -15.98 -4.58 4.34
N ALA A 103 -16.32 -5.85 4.12
CA ALA A 103 -15.45 -6.83 3.47
C ALA A 103 -14.98 -6.43 2.06
N ASP A 104 -15.74 -5.56 1.37
CA ASP A 104 -15.43 -5.10 0.01
C ASP A 104 -14.45 -3.94 -0.05
N TYR A 105 -13.91 -3.50 1.10
CA TYR A 105 -13.06 -2.30 1.20
C TYR A 105 -11.72 -2.59 1.86
N ILE A 106 -10.75 -1.73 1.51
CA ILE A 106 -9.51 -1.55 2.26
C ILE A 106 -9.40 -0.09 2.73
N TYR A 107 -8.62 0.11 3.78
CA TYR A 107 -8.38 1.42 4.38
C TYR A 107 -6.87 1.66 4.46
N VAL A 108 -6.44 2.83 4.01
CA VAL A 108 -5.04 3.21 3.95
C VAL A 108 -4.85 4.65 4.41
N THR A 109 -3.82 4.90 5.20
CA THR A 109 -3.35 6.25 5.51
C THR A 109 -2.20 6.61 4.60
N VAL A 110 -2.31 7.74 3.92
CA VAL A 110 -1.27 8.27 3.02
C VAL A 110 -0.77 9.58 3.59
N ALA A 111 0.53 9.66 3.82
CA ALA A 111 1.16 10.82 4.43
C ALA A 111 1.67 11.80 3.38
N LYS A 112 1.61 13.10 3.70
CA LYS A 112 2.19 14.20 2.92
C LYS A 112 1.63 14.32 1.50
N THR A 113 0.31 14.33 1.39
CA THR A 113 -0.39 14.33 0.09
C THR A 113 -0.44 15.71 -0.59
N SER A 114 -0.31 16.81 0.15
CA SER A 114 -0.29 18.17 -0.42
C SER A 114 0.84 19.02 0.14
N ASP A 115 1.23 18.77 1.37
CA ASP A 115 2.34 19.41 2.07
C ASP A 115 2.89 18.47 3.16
N ASN A 116 3.92 18.90 3.87
CA ASN A 116 4.59 18.09 4.89
C ASN A 116 3.75 17.79 6.14
N ALA A 117 2.61 18.43 6.31
CA ALA A 117 1.71 18.23 7.46
C ALA A 117 0.40 17.53 7.11
N SER A 118 0.10 17.42 5.81
CA SER A 118 -1.16 16.84 5.31
C SER A 118 -1.10 15.32 5.17
N GLY A 119 -2.26 14.71 5.12
CA GLY A 119 -2.46 13.31 4.81
C GLY A 119 -3.92 13.01 4.52
N VAL A 120 -4.19 11.80 4.12
CA VAL A 120 -5.56 11.31 3.91
C VAL A 120 -5.73 9.93 4.56
N LEU A 121 -6.93 9.68 5.06
CA LEU A 121 -7.44 8.33 5.28
C LEU A 121 -8.34 8.00 4.11
N ALA A 122 -7.98 7.01 3.33
CA ALA A 122 -8.71 6.60 2.15
C ALA A 122 -9.38 5.24 2.34
N CYS A 123 -10.58 5.11 1.79
CA CYS A 123 -11.31 3.86 1.65
C CYS A 123 -11.39 3.51 0.17
N LEU A 124 -10.80 2.39 -0.21
CA LEU A 124 -10.77 1.91 -1.59
C LEU A 124 -11.56 0.61 -1.73
N ARG A 125 -12.20 0.42 -2.89
CA ARG A 125 -12.89 -0.83 -3.21
C ARG A 125 -11.89 -1.91 -3.59
N LYS A 126 -12.02 -3.08 -3.02
CA LYS A 126 -11.17 -4.25 -3.37
C LYS A 126 -11.34 -4.70 -4.82
N SER A 127 -12.49 -4.43 -5.43
CA SER A 127 -12.81 -4.87 -6.79
C SER A 127 -11.93 -4.23 -7.86
N ASP A 128 -11.68 -2.93 -7.74
CA ASP A 128 -11.09 -2.13 -8.80
C ASP A 128 -10.16 -0.99 -8.32
N GLY A 129 -9.95 -0.88 -7.02
CA GLY A 129 -9.14 0.17 -6.41
C GLY A 129 -9.81 1.56 -6.40
N SER A 130 -11.03 1.70 -6.90
CA SER A 130 -11.69 2.99 -6.93
C SER A 130 -11.94 3.54 -5.52
N LYS A 131 -11.79 4.85 -5.37
CA LYS A 131 -12.05 5.53 -4.10
C LYS A 131 -13.53 5.46 -3.74
N ALA A 132 -13.87 4.89 -2.59
CA ALA A 132 -15.22 4.96 -2.04
C ALA A 132 -15.43 6.30 -1.30
N TRP A 133 -14.42 6.70 -0.52
CA TRP A 133 -14.34 8.02 0.13
C TRP A 133 -12.90 8.30 0.58
N GLU A 134 -12.62 9.56 0.85
CA GLU A 134 -11.40 10.05 1.48
C GLU A 134 -11.75 11.05 2.55
N ASP A 135 -10.97 11.07 3.62
CA ASP A 135 -11.02 12.10 4.65
C ASP A 135 -9.63 12.71 4.82
N SER A 136 -9.57 14.03 4.71
CA SER A 136 -8.32 14.77 4.89
C SER A 136 -7.95 14.81 6.36
N SER A 137 -6.70 14.51 6.66
CA SER A 137 -6.17 14.49 8.02
C SER A 137 -4.78 15.12 8.07
N SER A 138 -4.24 15.33 9.25
CA SER A 138 -2.80 15.45 9.41
C SER A 138 -2.17 14.12 9.00
N TYR A 139 -0.93 14.14 8.50
CA TYR A 139 -0.27 12.90 8.12
C TYR A 139 -0.17 11.96 9.32
N ALA A 140 -0.38 10.68 9.05
CA ALA A 140 -0.29 9.62 10.05
C ALA A 140 0.53 8.44 9.51
N TRP A 141 1.34 7.86 10.39
CA TRP A 141 2.09 6.64 10.14
C TRP A 141 1.48 5.42 10.84
N SER A 142 0.36 5.63 11.53
CA SER A 142 -0.36 4.55 12.21
C SER A 142 -1.27 3.81 11.26
N SER A 143 -1.30 2.50 11.40
CA SER A 143 -2.23 1.66 10.65
C SER A 143 -3.66 1.92 11.07
N PRO A 144 -4.60 2.07 10.13
CA PRO A 144 -6.01 2.10 10.44
C PRO A 144 -6.45 0.74 11.00
N VAL A 145 -7.48 0.73 11.81
CA VAL A 145 -8.05 -0.48 12.38
C VAL A 145 -9.53 -0.54 12.07
N CYS A 146 -9.98 -1.63 11.43
CA CYS A 146 -11.40 -1.87 11.22
C CYS A 146 -12.02 -2.48 12.46
N VAL A 147 -12.97 -1.76 13.07
CA VAL A 147 -13.81 -2.27 14.15
C VAL A 147 -15.14 -2.72 13.56
N TYR A 148 -15.62 -3.89 13.99
CA TYR A 148 -16.85 -4.50 13.48
C TYR A 148 -18.04 -3.53 13.46
N ASN A 149 -18.66 -3.38 12.28
CA ASN A 149 -19.88 -2.60 12.03
C ASN A 149 -19.79 -1.09 12.27
N LYS A 150 -18.60 -0.51 12.29
CA LYS A 150 -18.43 0.96 12.36
C LYS A 150 -17.26 1.41 11.52
#